data_6b86bd3efbe797e442cd0018c5f53d81
#
_entry.id   6b86bd3efbe797e442cd0018c5f53d81
#
_cell.length_a   1.000
_cell.length_b   1.000
_cell.length_c   1.000
_cell.angle_alpha   90.00
_cell.angle_beta   90.00
_cell.angle_gamma   90.00
#
_symmetry.space_group_name_H-M   'P 1'
#
loop_
_entity.id
_entity.type
_entity.pdbx_description
1 polymer ?
#
loop_
_entity_poly.entity_id
_entity_poly.type
_entity_poly.pdbx_seq_one_letter_code
_entity_poly.pdbx_strand_id
1 'polypeptide(L)'
;MATLLLKKSYQLNNLKEVTFKDLWGSKGVFTTMRMIGKPPKLLLIKTHIDNLIKSTKKYGIRKKNLKNIITSLIKKNTIYKSPDNLFRIALNKKLISISVRKRPKPKNNFNLLLFRYKRIEPNYKNLYYKKILA
;
A
#
# COMPACT_ATOMS: atom_id res chain seq x y z
N MET A 1 11.32 0.14 -13.42
CA MET A 1 10.41 -0.23 -12.31
C MET A 1 11.12 -1.10 -11.29
N ALA A 2 10.80 -0.91 -10.01
CA ALA A 2 11.35 -1.78 -8.97
C ALA A 2 10.72 -3.17 -9.07
N THR A 3 11.54 -4.20 -8.97
CA THR A 3 11.06 -5.59 -8.90
C THR A 3 10.33 -5.82 -7.58
N LEU A 4 9.14 -6.41 -7.65
CA LEU A 4 8.39 -6.76 -6.46
C LEU A 4 8.93 -8.07 -5.86
N LEU A 5 9.26 -8.02 -4.56
CA LEU A 5 9.71 -9.20 -3.81
C LEU A 5 8.54 -10.08 -3.40
N LEU A 6 7.36 -9.48 -3.25
CA LEU A 6 6.12 -10.16 -2.95
C LEU A 6 4.98 -9.38 -3.60
N LYS A 7 4.02 -10.09 -4.17
CA LYS A 7 2.81 -9.50 -4.75
C LYS A 7 1.65 -10.46 -4.57
N LYS A 8 0.62 -10.02 -3.86
CA LYS A 8 -0.57 -10.82 -3.58
C LYS A 8 -1.82 -9.97 -3.64
N SER A 9 -2.90 -10.53 -4.15
CA SER A 9 -4.21 -9.91 -4.13
C SER A 9 -5.25 -10.86 -3.54
N TYR A 10 -6.22 -10.29 -2.84
CA TYR A 10 -7.30 -11.02 -2.19
C TYR A 10 -8.62 -10.36 -2.55
N GLN A 11 -9.65 -11.17 -2.74
CA GLN A 11 -11.01 -10.65 -2.89
C GLN A 11 -11.48 -10.09 -1.54
N LEU A 12 -12.04 -8.88 -1.56
CA LEU A 12 -12.51 -8.25 -0.32
C LEU A 12 -13.67 -9.01 0.32
N ASN A 13 -14.56 -9.58 -0.49
CA ASN A 13 -15.77 -10.23 0.01
C ASN A 13 -15.49 -11.56 0.76
N ASN A 14 -14.58 -12.38 0.28
CA ASN A 14 -14.32 -13.71 0.83
C ASN A 14 -12.86 -13.95 1.25
N LEU A 15 -11.98 -12.99 1.01
CA LEU A 15 -10.54 -13.02 1.31
C LEU A 15 -9.78 -14.14 0.58
N LYS A 16 -10.35 -14.65 -0.50
CA LYS A 16 -9.70 -15.65 -1.33
C LYS A 16 -8.56 -15.00 -2.12
N GLU A 17 -7.39 -15.62 -2.10
CA GLU A 17 -6.25 -15.16 -2.89
C GLU A 17 -6.53 -15.33 -4.38
N VAL A 18 -6.24 -14.29 -5.15
CA VAL A 18 -6.40 -14.27 -6.62
C VAL A 18 -5.12 -13.76 -7.26
N THR A 19 -5.06 -13.80 -8.58
CA THR A 19 -3.90 -13.24 -9.31
C THR A 19 -3.69 -11.79 -8.94
N PHE A 20 -2.44 -11.41 -8.68
CA PHE A 20 -2.09 -10.04 -8.29
C PHE A 20 -2.57 -9.02 -9.31
N LYS A 21 -3.21 -7.98 -8.81
CA LYS A 21 -3.62 -6.83 -9.60
C LYS A 21 -3.15 -5.55 -8.92
N ASP A 22 -2.43 -4.72 -9.67
CA ASP A 22 -2.08 -3.38 -9.24
C ASP A 22 -3.32 -2.50 -9.33
N LEU A 23 -3.64 -1.81 -8.22
CA LEU A 23 -4.86 -1.02 -8.10
C LEU A 23 -4.67 0.46 -8.45
N TRP A 24 -3.48 0.87 -8.90
CA TRP A 24 -3.23 2.27 -9.29
C TRP A 24 -4.21 2.72 -10.38
N GLY A 25 -4.78 3.90 -10.18
CA GLY A 25 -5.75 4.49 -11.09
C GLY A 25 -7.20 4.10 -10.81
N SER A 26 -7.46 3.10 -9.95
CA SER A 26 -8.81 2.77 -9.52
C SER A 26 -9.28 3.67 -8.38
N LYS A 27 -10.59 3.69 -8.13
CA LYS A 27 -11.16 4.37 -6.96
C LYS A 27 -10.85 3.55 -5.71
N GLY A 28 -9.85 3.98 -4.95
CA GLY A 28 -9.42 3.25 -3.78
C GLY A 28 -8.37 3.99 -2.98
N VAL A 29 -7.80 3.30 -2.00
CA VAL A 29 -6.86 3.86 -1.03
C VAL A 29 -5.64 2.96 -0.88
N PHE A 30 -4.56 3.53 -0.35
CA PHE A 30 -3.35 2.78 -0.06
C PHE A 30 -2.57 3.36 1.10
N THR A 31 -1.66 2.57 1.63
CA THR A 31 -0.59 3.06 2.49
C THR A 31 0.70 2.30 2.20
N THR A 32 1.84 2.97 2.36
CA THR A 32 3.16 2.36 2.23
C THR A 32 3.90 2.51 3.53
N MET A 33 4.40 1.39 4.06
CA MET A 33 5.12 1.34 5.32
C MET A 33 6.55 0.86 5.07
N ARG A 34 7.49 1.41 5.83
CA ARG A 34 8.85 0.90 5.80
C ARG A 34 8.94 -0.36 6.66
N MET A 35 9.51 -1.40 6.10
CA MET A 35 9.74 -2.68 6.78
C MET A 35 11.24 -2.91 6.93
N ILE A 36 11.71 -3.02 8.17
CA ILE A 36 13.14 -3.14 8.46
C ILE A 36 13.43 -4.26 9.45
N GLY A 37 14.64 -4.74 9.39
CA GLY A 37 15.20 -5.65 10.39
C GLY A 37 14.94 -7.12 10.13
N LYS A 38 15.50 -7.94 11.03
CA LYS A 38 15.33 -9.40 11.03
C LYS A 38 15.12 -9.84 12.48
N PRO A 39 13.90 -10.27 12.89
CA PRO A 39 12.69 -10.39 12.05
C PRO A 39 12.19 -9.03 11.56
N PRO A 40 11.49 -9.01 10.41
CA PRO A 40 11.03 -7.74 9.85
C PRO A 40 9.97 -7.07 10.71
N LYS A 41 10.09 -5.74 10.86
CA LYS A 41 9.14 -4.91 11.59
C LYS A 41 8.65 -3.78 10.70
N LEU A 42 7.36 -3.50 10.78
CA LEU A 42 6.74 -2.39 10.06
C LEU A 42 6.73 -1.14 10.96
N LEU A 43 7.31 -0.06 10.45
CA LEU A 43 7.38 1.20 11.19
C LEU A 43 6.03 1.91 11.17
N LEU A 44 5.61 2.41 12.34
CA LEU A 44 4.38 3.19 12.51
C LEU A 44 3.12 2.46 12.00
N ILE A 45 3.08 1.15 12.14
CA ILE A 45 2.01 0.30 11.61
C ILE A 45 0.62 0.76 12.08
N LYS A 46 0.48 1.07 13.37
CA LYS A 46 -0.81 1.50 13.93
C LYS A 46 -1.32 2.77 13.25
N THR A 47 -0.45 3.78 13.12
CA THR A 47 -0.79 5.04 12.45
C THR A 47 -1.19 4.81 11.00
N HIS A 48 -0.43 4.00 10.28
CA HIS A 48 -0.73 3.68 8.88
C HIS A 48 -2.07 2.97 8.73
N ILE A 49 -2.36 1.98 9.57
CA ILE A 49 -3.62 1.24 9.52
C ILE A 49 -4.79 2.15 9.87
N ASP A 50 -4.68 2.94 10.94
CA ASP A 50 -5.75 3.84 11.36
C ASP A 50 -6.10 4.85 10.25
N ASN A 51 -5.09 5.44 9.60
CA ASN A 51 -5.29 6.35 8.47
C ASN A 51 -5.89 5.63 7.26
N LEU A 52 -5.48 4.41 7.00
CA LEU A 52 -6.03 3.61 5.90
C LEU A 52 -7.52 3.33 6.12
N ILE A 53 -7.91 2.90 7.32
CA ILE A 53 -9.31 2.65 7.66
C ILE A 53 -10.15 3.93 7.54
N LYS A 54 -9.63 5.06 8.00
CA LYS A 54 -10.30 6.35 7.83
C LYS A 54 -10.54 6.66 6.35
N SER A 55 -9.56 6.41 5.50
CA SER A 55 -9.67 6.64 4.06
C SER A 55 -10.66 5.68 3.39
N THR A 56 -10.75 4.42 3.83
CA THR A 56 -11.73 3.47 3.28
C THR A 56 -13.17 3.95 3.45
N LYS A 57 -13.46 4.58 4.59
CA LYS A 57 -14.79 5.14 4.85
C LYS A 57 -15.15 6.22 3.84
N LYS A 58 -14.20 7.09 3.50
CA LYS A 58 -14.38 8.15 2.51
C LYS A 58 -14.75 7.60 1.14
N TYR A 59 -14.15 6.49 0.72
CA TYR A 59 -14.35 5.91 -0.61
C TYR A 59 -15.38 4.79 -0.67
N GLY A 60 -16.15 4.61 0.41
CA GLY A 60 -17.23 3.63 0.44
C GLY A 60 -16.76 2.17 0.41
N ILE A 61 -15.54 1.92 0.82
CA ILE A 61 -14.99 0.57 0.96
C ILE A 61 -15.42 0.06 2.33
N ARG A 62 -16.38 -0.86 2.35
CA ARG A 62 -16.98 -1.36 3.58
C ARG A 62 -16.81 -2.86 3.71
N LYS A 63 -16.32 -3.27 4.86
CA LYS A 63 -16.20 -4.68 5.24
C LYS A 63 -16.23 -4.77 6.76
N LYS A 64 -17.03 -5.69 7.29
CA LYS A 64 -17.05 -5.95 8.73
C LYS A 64 -15.67 -6.42 9.20
N ASN A 65 -15.19 -5.89 10.32
CA ASN A 65 -13.89 -6.20 10.89
C ASN A 65 -12.69 -5.91 9.96
N LEU A 66 -12.81 -4.90 9.09
CA LEU A 66 -11.78 -4.58 8.10
C LEU A 66 -10.40 -4.36 8.72
N LYS A 67 -10.32 -3.66 9.85
CA LYS A 67 -9.05 -3.42 10.54
C LYS A 67 -8.36 -4.74 10.93
N ASN A 68 -9.10 -5.67 11.49
CA ASN A 68 -8.56 -6.99 11.90
C ASN A 68 -8.14 -7.81 10.68
N ILE A 69 -8.92 -7.77 9.61
CA ILE A 69 -8.61 -8.45 8.35
C ILE A 69 -7.29 -7.92 7.78
N ILE A 70 -7.14 -6.60 7.70
CA ILE A 70 -5.92 -5.95 7.19
C ILE A 70 -4.72 -6.33 8.04
N THR A 71 -4.86 -6.26 9.36
CA THR A 71 -3.78 -6.62 10.29
C THR A 71 -3.35 -8.07 10.10
N SER A 72 -4.29 -8.99 9.94
CA SER A 72 -4.00 -10.41 9.70
C SER A 72 -3.27 -10.63 8.37
N LEU A 73 -3.71 -9.97 7.31
CA LEU A 73 -3.07 -10.08 5.98
C LEU A 73 -1.66 -9.49 6.00
N ILE A 74 -1.45 -8.39 6.71
CA ILE A 74 -0.12 -7.80 6.87
C ILE A 74 0.81 -8.79 7.59
N LYS A 75 0.38 -9.37 8.70
CA LYS A 75 1.18 -10.36 9.43
C LYS A 75 1.53 -11.57 8.58
N LYS A 76 0.56 -12.07 7.82
CA LYS A 76 0.74 -13.22 6.93
C LYS A 76 1.78 -12.94 5.83
N ASN A 77 1.89 -11.70 5.38
CA ASN A 77 2.74 -11.31 4.27
C ASN A 77 4.00 -10.54 4.69
N THR A 78 4.25 -10.41 6.00
CA THR A 78 5.48 -9.80 6.50
C THR A 78 6.60 -10.83 6.44
N ILE A 79 7.44 -10.72 5.43
CA ILE A 79 8.52 -11.68 5.15
C ILE A 79 9.86 -10.96 5.06
N TYR A 80 10.93 -11.65 5.47
CA TYR A 80 12.29 -11.14 5.31
C TYR A 80 12.84 -11.55 3.93
N LYS A 81 13.04 -10.58 3.06
CA LYS A 81 13.66 -10.74 1.74
C LYS A 81 14.85 -9.79 1.57
N SER A 82 14.89 -8.72 2.33
CA SER A 82 15.89 -7.69 2.28
C SER A 82 15.85 -6.95 3.61
N PRO A 83 16.97 -6.35 4.09
CA PRO A 83 16.98 -5.65 5.37
C PRO A 83 16.15 -4.37 5.42
N ASP A 84 15.80 -3.81 4.26
CA ASP A 84 15.07 -2.54 4.18
C ASP A 84 14.13 -2.56 2.98
N ASN A 85 12.83 -2.67 3.24
CA ASN A 85 11.80 -2.81 2.21
C ASN A 85 10.70 -1.79 2.39
N LEU A 86 9.92 -1.60 1.33
CA LEU A 86 8.65 -0.89 1.35
C LEU A 86 7.51 -1.89 1.22
N PHE A 87 6.63 -1.90 2.20
CA PHE A 87 5.42 -2.72 2.25
C PHE A 87 4.23 -1.85 1.91
N ARG A 88 3.54 -2.17 0.83
CA ARG A 88 2.36 -1.41 0.40
C ARG A 88 1.13 -2.28 0.45
N ILE A 89 0.04 -1.72 0.99
CA ILE A 89 -1.28 -2.31 0.93
C ILE A 89 -2.24 -1.32 0.28
N ALA A 90 -3.00 -1.79 -0.69
CA ALA A 90 -3.96 -1.01 -1.44
C ALA A 90 -5.32 -1.72 -1.44
N LEU A 91 -6.38 -0.94 -1.38
CA LEU A 91 -7.75 -1.46 -1.37
C LEU A 91 -8.64 -0.68 -2.33
N ASN A 92 -9.53 -1.40 -2.98
CA ASN A 92 -10.71 -0.82 -3.59
C ASN A 92 -11.95 -1.60 -3.12
N LYS A 93 -13.11 -1.38 -3.72
CA LYS A 93 -14.34 -2.07 -3.31
C LYS A 93 -14.30 -3.58 -3.53
N LYS A 94 -13.39 -4.07 -4.37
CA LYS A 94 -13.34 -5.48 -4.79
C LYS A 94 -12.13 -6.24 -4.27
N LEU A 95 -10.97 -5.58 -4.16
CA LEU A 95 -9.69 -6.25 -3.93
C LEU A 95 -8.87 -5.57 -2.84
N ILE A 96 -8.05 -6.39 -2.19
CA ILE A 96 -6.93 -5.96 -1.35
C ILE A 96 -5.66 -6.46 -2.03
N SER A 97 -4.74 -5.55 -2.36
CA SER A 97 -3.46 -5.91 -2.99
C SER A 97 -2.29 -5.51 -2.10
N ILE A 98 -1.40 -6.46 -1.88
CA ILE A 98 -0.19 -6.28 -1.06
C ILE A 98 1.02 -6.47 -1.96
N SER A 99 1.96 -5.55 -1.86
CA SER A 99 3.24 -5.65 -2.57
C SER A 99 4.39 -5.21 -1.68
N VAL A 100 5.51 -5.88 -1.83
CA VAL A 100 6.76 -5.57 -1.11
C VAL A 100 7.85 -5.39 -2.15
N ARG A 101 8.62 -4.32 -1.99
CA ARG A 101 9.78 -4.03 -2.84
C ARG A 101 10.95 -3.57 -1.98
N LYS A 102 12.16 -3.77 -2.49
CA LYS A 102 13.37 -3.25 -1.84
C LYS A 102 13.30 -1.72 -1.83
N ARG A 103 13.61 -1.11 -0.67
CA ARG A 103 13.67 0.34 -0.58
C ARG A 103 14.88 0.86 -1.35
N PRO A 104 14.70 1.81 -2.29
CA PRO A 104 15.83 2.40 -3.01
C PRO A 104 16.68 3.20 -2.03
N LYS A 105 18.00 3.10 -2.15
CA LYS A 105 18.92 3.96 -1.39
C LYS A 105 18.83 5.39 -1.91
N PRO A 106 18.69 6.40 -1.05
CA PRO A 106 18.74 7.78 -1.49
C PRO A 106 20.10 8.08 -2.16
N LYS A 107 20.08 8.82 -3.26
CA LYS A 107 21.28 9.30 -3.91
C LYS A 107 21.81 10.52 -3.14
N ASN A 108 23.13 10.71 -3.12
CA ASN A 108 23.76 11.90 -2.52
C ASN A 108 23.32 13.17 -3.26
N ASN A 109 23.16 13.10 -4.57
CA ASN A 109 22.69 14.18 -5.41
C ASN A 109 21.43 13.76 -6.16
N PHE A 110 20.48 14.67 -6.30
CA PHE A 110 19.26 14.43 -7.07
C PHE A 110 18.77 15.74 -7.71
N ASN A 111 18.10 15.61 -8.84
CA ASN A 111 17.50 16.73 -9.54
C ASN A 111 16.02 16.82 -9.19
N LEU A 112 15.53 18.05 -8.97
CA LEU A 112 14.12 18.31 -8.72
C LEU A 112 13.47 18.86 -9.98
N LEU A 113 12.31 18.30 -10.32
CA LEU A 113 11.46 18.79 -11.39
C LEU A 113 10.16 19.32 -10.79
N LEU A 114 9.82 20.58 -11.13
CA LEU A 114 8.60 21.19 -10.65
C LEU A 114 7.43 20.82 -11.56
N PHE A 115 6.36 20.31 -10.96
CA PHE A 115 5.10 20.04 -11.65
C PHE A 115 4.01 20.97 -11.15
N ARG A 116 3.23 21.52 -12.09
CA ARG A 116 1.95 22.12 -11.75
C ARG A 116 0.88 21.02 -11.76
N TYR A 117 0.66 20.45 -10.62
CA TYR A 117 -0.32 19.37 -10.48
C TYR A 117 -1.08 19.50 -9.15
N LYS A 118 -2.40 19.53 -9.25
CA LYS A 118 -3.26 19.48 -8.08
C LYS A 118 -3.73 18.04 -7.90
N ARG A 119 -3.30 17.42 -6.81
CA ARG A 119 -3.71 16.07 -6.49
C ARG A 119 -5.20 16.02 -6.18
N ILE A 120 -5.89 15.01 -6.71
CA ILE A 120 -7.30 14.77 -6.43
C ILE A 120 -7.44 14.37 -4.95
N GLU A 121 -8.30 15.09 -4.21
CA GLU A 121 -8.56 14.85 -2.78
C GLU A 121 -7.26 14.67 -1.97
N PRO A 122 -6.42 15.73 -1.85
CA PRO A 122 -5.07 15.60 -1.32
C PRO A 122 -4.99 15.20 0.16
N ASN A 123 -6.09 15.34 0.91
CA ASN A 123 -6.14 14.95 2.33
C ASN A 123 -6.20 13.42 2.53
N TYR A 124 -6.36 12.65 1.47
CA TYR A 124 -6.45 11.19 1.52
C TYR A 124 -5.40 10.54 0.65
N LYS A 125 -4.85 9.41 1.09
CA LYS A 125 -3.95 8.59 0.28
C LYS A 125 -4.78 7.73 -0.67
N ASN A 126 -5.23 8.35 -1.78
CA ASN A 126 -6.00 7.67 -2.80
C ASN A 126 -5.13 7.19 -3.95
N LEU A 127 -5.67 6.32 -4.78
CA LEU A 127 -4.97 5.69 -5.90
C LEU A 127 -5.05 6.50 -7.21
N TYR A 128 -5.52 7.74 -7.15
CA TYR A 128 -5.80 8.52 -8.35
C TYR A 128 -4.57 9.16 -9.02
N TYR A 129 -3.40 9.20 -8.39
CA TYR A 129 -2.27 9.92 -8.96
C TYR A 129 -1.36 9.08 -9.85
N LYS A 130 -1.95 8.15 -10.58
CA LYS A 130 -1.26 7.40 -11.62
C LYS A 130 -0.55 8.31 -12.63
N LYS A 131 -1.14 9.46 -12.95
CA LYS A 131 -0.55 10.44 -13.86
C LYS A 131 0.81 10.98 -13.39
N ILE A 132 1.01 11.13 -12.09
CA ILE A 132 2.28 11.62 -11.55
C ILE A 132 3.35 10.53 -11.63
N LEU A 133 2.95 9.28 -11.46
CA LEU A 133 3.85 8.14 -11.42
C LEU A 133 4.17 7.57 -12.79
N ALA A 134 3.38 7.92 -13.77
CA ALA A 134 3.64 7.56 -15.15
C ALA A 134 4.65 8.50 -15.76
#